data_f853c1c0c16fb08b4d9fb6be6d05c383
#
_entry.id   f853c1c0c16fb08b4d9fb6be6d05c383
#
_cell.length_a   1.000
_cell.length_b   1.000
_cell.length_c   1.000
_cell.angle_alpha   90.00
_cell.angle_beta   90.00
_cell.angle_gamma   90.00
#
_symmetry.space_group_name_H-M   'P 1'
#
loop_
_entity.id
_entity.type
_entity.pdbx_description
1 polymer ?
#
loop_
_entity_poly.entity_id
_entity_poly.type
_entity_poly.pdbx_seq_one_letter_code
_entity_poly.pdbx_strand_id
1 'polypeptide(L)'
;MFESCFPPLRMCLECVQGPSFSVTQNHAHFQNELHSVRLDTVFMGDDVVLLKNGQRICGSGAALSTAPIVQNKAYFQVSIQQTGIWGIGLATRSADLNSVPVIANCWVLRQDGQLVANGEVLGKLEEPIDEGDCIGVAFDHVELKFYKNGVLLPLSISNIKGQVYPIVYVGDNAILDVMFRLFSYNAPEGYEEIMLEQTIL
;
A
#
# COMPACT_ATOMS: atom_id res chain seq x y z
N MET A 1 50.92 -67.05 -13.75
CA MET A 1 50.37 -66.59 -12.50
C MET A 1 50.24 -65.09 -12.61
N PHE A 2 49.06 -64.61 -12.95
CA PHE A 2 48.73 -63.19 -12.96
C PHE A 2 47.53 -63.04 -12.05
N GLU A 3 47.75 -62.50 -10.86
CA GLU A 3 46.63 -62.04 -9.95
C GLU A 3 46.19 -60.67 -10.35
N SER A 4 44.96 -60.58 -10.80
CA SER A 4 44.26 -59.35 -11.09
C SER A 4 43.60 -58.84 -9.83
N CYS A 5 44.15 -57.80 -9.22
CA CYS A 5 43.50 -57.04 -8.14
C CYS A 5 42.65 -55.94 -8.73
N PHE A 6 41.31 -56.10 -8.73
CA PHE A 6 40.37 -55.03 -8.90
C PHE A 6 39.96 -54.51 -7.51
N PRO A 7 40.09 -53.19 -7.21
CA PRO A 7 39.52 -52.63 -6.03
C PRO A 7 37.99 -52.43 -6.18
N PRO A 8 37.19 -52.63 -5.11
CA PRO A 8 35.76 -52.48 -5.20
C PRO A 8 35.39 -51.00 -5.35
N LEU A 9 34.60 -50.69 -6.39
CA LEU A 9 33.94 -49.43 -6.58
C LEU A 9 32.98 -49.17 -5.36
N ARG A 10 33.43 -48.35 -4.43
CA ARG A 10 32.53 -47.68 -3.52
C ARG A 10 31.77 -46.62 -4.29
N MET A 11 30.57 -46.92 -4.72
CA MET A 11 29.63 -45.92 -5.19
C MET A 11 29.37 -44.93 -4.05
N CYS A 12 29.84 -43.70 -4.21
CA CYS A 12 29.46 -42.58 -3.35
C CYS A 12 27.96 -42.31 -3.52
N LEU A 13 27.17 -42.75 -2.53
CA LEU A 13 25.72 -42.48 -2.47
C LEU A 13 25.39 -41.03 -2.12
N GLU A 14 26.41 -40.16 -2.02
CA GLU A 14 26.21 -38.74 -1.61
C GLU A 14 26.01 -37.78 -2.76
N CYS A 15 26.05 -38.22 -4.01
CA CYS A 15 25.85 -37.34 -5.17
C CYS A 15 24.39 -37.17 -5.64
N VAL A 16 23.40 -37.68 -4.88
CA VAL A 16 21.96 -37.58 -5.24
C VAL A 16 21.17 -36.70 -4.31
N GLN A 17 21.80 -36.06 -3.35
CA GLN A 17 21.13 -34.96 -2.62
C GLN A 17 21.36 -33.66 -3.38
N GLY A 18 20.53 -33.42 -4.40
CA GLY A 18 20.33 -32.09 -4.94
C GLY A 18 19.95 -31.10 -3.81
N PRO A 19 20.21 -29.80 -3.97
CA PRO A 19 19.91 -28.82 -2.93
C PRO A 19 18.46 -28.99 -2.55
N SER A 20 18.21 -29.32 -1.27
CA SER A 20 16.87 -29.32 -0.69
C SER A 20 16.41 -27.85 -0.65
N PHE A 21 15.84 -27.38 -1.71
CA PHE A 21 15.05 -26.16 -1.68
C PHE A 21 13.89 -26.46 -0.75
N SER A 22 13.90 -25.84 0.43
CA SER A 22 12.79 -25.94 1.36
C SER A 22 11.58 -25.23 0.75
N VAL A 23 10.80 -25.97 -0.01
CA VAL A 23 9.54 -25.54 -0.65
C VAL A 23 8.59 -24.96 0.40
N THR A 24 8.73 -25.33 1.67
CA THR A 24 7.91 -24.87 2.80
C THR A 24 8.09 -23.36 3.11
N GLN A 25 9.28 -22.78 2.92
CA GLN A 25 9.46 -21.35 3.18
C GLN A 25 8.85 -20.47 2.09
N ASN A 26 8.87 -20.92 0.83
CA ASN A 26 8.27 -20.18 -0.26
C ASN A 26 6.73 -20.20 -0.19
N HIS A 27 6.10 -21.29 0.25
CA HIS A 27 4.64 -21.34 0.39
C HIS A 27 4.11 -20.43 1.49
N ALA A 28 4.79 -20.31 2.63
CA ALA A 28 4.38 -19.41 3.71
C ALA A 28 4.55 -17.94 3.30
N HIS A 29 5.59 -17.60 2.53
CA HIS A 29 5.80 -16.26 2.01
C HIS A 29 4.74 -15.89 0.96
N PHE A 30 4.42 -16.79 0.03
CA PHE A 30 3.36 -16.61 -0.96
C PHE A 30 1.97 -16.50 -0.33
N GLN A 31 1.67 -17.28 0.70
CA GLN A 31 0.38 -17.19 1.40
C GLN A 31 0.25 -15.88 2.19
N ASN A 32 1.33 -15.39 2.82
CA ASN A 32 1.32 -14.10 3.49
C ASN A 32 1.18 -12.91 2.53
N GLU A 33 1.67 -13.01 1.31
CA GLU A 33 1.49 -11.97 0.28
C GLU A 33 0.07 -11.95 -0.29
N LEU A 34 -0.57 -13.11 -0.45
CA LEU A 34 -1.96 -13.22 -0.90
C LEU A 34 -2.98 -12.64 0.10
N HIS A 35 -2.62 -12.57 1.38
CA HIS A 35 -3.47 -12.07 2.45
C HIS A 35 -3.06 -10.69 2.97
N SER A 36 -2.26 -9.94 2.24
CA SER A 36 -1.90 -8.57 2.63
C SER A 36 -2.75 -7.52 1.91
N VAL A 37 -3.09 -6.45 2.62
CA VAL A 37 -3.73 -5.27 2.01
C VAL A 37 -2.76 -4.65 1.00
N ARG A 38 -3.28 -4.30 -0.16
CA ARG A 38 -2.56 -3.67 -1.27
C ARG A 38 -3.52 -2.83 -2.10
N LEU A 39 -3.03 -2.09 -3.07
CA LEU A 39 -3.89 -1.47 -4.07
C LEU A 39 -4.52 -2.55 -4.96
N ASP A 40 -5.81 -2.38 -5.24
CA ASP A 40 -6.64 -3.38 -5.90
C ASP A 40 -6.59 -3.21 -7.43
N THR A 41 -6.26 -4.27 -8.13
CA THR A 41 -6.26 -4.30 -9.60
C THR A 41 -7.66 -4.35 -10.23
N VAL A 42 -8.69 -4.57 -9.41
CA VAL A 42 -10.11 -4.56 -9.87
C VAL A 42 -10.73 -3.17 -9.67
N PHE A 43 -10.36 -2.48 -8.59
CA PHE A 43 -10.85 -1.13 -8.27
C PHE A 43 -9.75 -0.09 -8.52
N MET A 44 -9.40 0.08 -9.79
CA MET A 44 -8.46 1.10 -10.27
C MET A 44 -8.94 1.70 -11.60
N GLY A 45 -8.41 2.89 -11.93
CA GLY A 45 -8.65 3.54 -13.22
C GLY A 45 -7.96 2.81 -14.38
N ASP A 46 -8.49 2.99 -15.59
CA ASP A 46 -8.07 2.25 -16.78
C ASP A 46 -6.61 2.52 -17.19
N ASP A 47 -6.10 3.74 -16.95
CA ASP A 47 -4.74 4.18 -17.26
C ASP A 47 -3.77 4.09 -16.06
N VAL A 48 -4.20 3.45 -14.96
CA VAL A 48 -3.37 3.21 -13.79
C VAL A 48 -2.50 1.98 -14.00
N VAL A 49 -1.25 2.07 -13.59
CA VAL A 49 -0.31 0.95 -13.58
C VAL A 49 0.10 0.66 -12.14
N LEU A 50 -0.22 -0.53 -11.67
CA LEU A 50 0.20 -1.04 -10.36
C LEU A 50 1.42 -1.96 -10.50
N LEU A 51 2.46 -1.67 -9.73
CA LEU A 51 3.71 -2.43 -9.68
C LEU A 51 3.98 -2.91 -8.26
N LYS A 52 5.05 -3.70 -8.07
CA LYS A 52 5.46 -4.21 -6.75
C LYS A 52 4.31 -4.89 -6.00
N ASN A 53 3.56 -5.73 -6.69
CA ASN A 53 2.40 -6.43 -6.11
C ASN A 53 1.36 -5.48 -5.49
N GLY A 54 1.02 -4.37 -6.19
CA GLY A 54 0.03 -3.39 -5.73
C GLY A 54 0.53 -2.44 -4.65
N GLN A 55 1.85 -2.30 -4.50
CA GLN A 55 2.47 -1.34 -3.58
C GLN A 55 2.98 -0.07 -4.27
N ARG A 56 3.09 -0.05 -5.59
CA ARG A 56 3.48 1.14 -6.36
C ARG A 56 2.42 1.48 -7.38
N ILE A 57 2.06 2.76 -7.45
CA ILE A 57 1.11 3.31 -8.42
C ILE A 57 1.80 4.35 -9.29
N CYS A 58 1.53 4.29 -10.59
CA CYS A 58 1.90 5.29 -11.58
C CYS A 58 0.87 5.29 -12.74
N GLY A 59 1.06 6.15 -13.73
CA GLY A 59 0.10 6.34 -14.82
C GLY A 59 -0.86 7.50 -14.57
N SER A 60 -2.13 7.35 -14.90
CA SER A 60 -3.16 8.37 -14.71
C SER A 60 -4.45 7.75 -14.20
N GLY A 61 -4.94 8.16 -13.03
CA GLY A 61 -6.13 7.63 -12.38
C GLY A 61 -5.90 7.33 -10.91
N ALA A 62 -6.84 6.64 -10.31
CA ALA A 62 -6.84 6.28 -8.90
C ALA A 62 -6.92 4.76 -8.70
N ALA A 63 -6.47 4.30 -7.55
CA ALA A 63 -6.69 2.92 -7.09
C ALA A 63 -7.14 2.92 -5.63
N LEU A 64 -8.10 2.04 -5.32
CA LEU A 64 -8.51 1.75 -3.95
C LEU A 64 -7.68 0.60 -3.38
N SER A 65 -7.68 0.46 -2.06
CA SER A 65 -7.12 -0.73 -1.42
C SER A 65 -8.05 -1.94 -1.56
N THR A 66 -7.49 -3.14 -1.43
CA THR A 66 -8.23 -4.42 -1.45
C THR A 66 -9.17 -4.58 -0.25
N ALA A 67 -8.93 -3.87 0.85
CA ALA A 67 -9.74 -3.94 2.07
C ALA A 67 -10.28 -2.57 2.48
N PRO A 68 -11.54 -2.50 2.98
CA PRO A 68 -12.07 -1.32 3.63
C PRO A 68 -11.44 -1.15 5.02
N ILE A 69 -11.57 0.05 5.57
CA ILE A 69 -11.24 0.29 6.98
C ILE A 69 -12.46 -0.08 7.82
N VAL A 70 -12.35 -1.17 8.58
CA VAL A 70 -13.41 -1.67 9.48
C VAL A 70 -13.02 -1.59 10.97
N GLN A 71 -11.72 -1.57 11.27
CA GLN A 71 -11.21 -1.44 12.62
C GLN A 71 -11.31 0.00 13.16
N ASN A 72 -11.33 0.16 14.47
CA ASN A 72 -11.51 1.45 15.11
C ASN A 72 -10.43 2.50 14.77
N LYS A 73 -9.18 2.08 14.61
CA LYS A 73 -8.05 2.95 14.27
C LYS A 73 -7.15 2.26 13.27
N ALA A 74 -7.02 2.86 12.10
CA ALA A 74 -6.24 2.33 10.99
C ALA A 74 -5.17 3.32 10.55
N TYR A 75 -4.05 2.79 10.08
CA TYR A 75 -2.94 3.57 9.60
C TYR A 75 -2.31 2.94 8.34
N PHE A 76 -1.89 3.78 7.42
CA PHE A 76 -1.05 3.40 6.28
C PHE A 76 -0.14 4.56 5.89
N GLN A 77 0.86 4.31 5.07
CA GLN A 77 1.82 5.30 4.60
C GLN A 77 1.94 5.31 3.08
N VAL A 78 2.30 6.45 2.54
CA VAL A 78 2.59 6.62 1.12
C VAL A 78 3.87 7.45 0.98
N SER A 79 4.86 6.89 0.29
CA SER A 79 6.12 7.57 -0.01
C SER A 79 6.07 8.15 -1.42
N ILE A 80 6.44 9.41 -1.57
CA ILE A 80 6.47 10.13 -2.83
C ILE A 80 7.80 9.86 -3.51
N GLN A 81 7.79 9.02 -4.56
CA GLN A 81 9.00 8.65 -5.31
C GLN A 81 9.30 9.64 -6.42
N GLN A 82 8.25 10.17 -7.03
CA GLN A 82 8.31 11.20 -8.06
C GLN A 82 7.07 12.06 -7.93
N THR A 83 7.26 13.38 -7.96
CA THR A 83 6.16 14.34 -7.90
C THR A 83 5.41 14.45 -9.22
N GLY A 84 4.26 15.07 -9.18
CA GLY A 84 3.32 15.28 -10.27
C GLY A 84 1.95 15.60 -9.67
N ILE A 85 0.86 15.25 -10.34
CA ILE A 85 -0.47 15.32 -9.75
C ILE A 85 -0.70 14.07 -8.90
N TRP A 86 -1.01 14.24 -7.62
CA TRP A 86 -1.36 13.13 -6.75
C TRP A 86 -2.31 13.55 -5.62
N GLY A 87 -2.99 12.56 -5.06
CA GLY A 87 -3.76 12.69 -3.82
C GLY A 87 -3.80 11.39 -3.06
N ILE A 88 -3.81 11.52 -1.73
CA ILE A 88 -3.70 10.42 -0.78
C ILE A 88 -4.78 10.59 0.28
N GLY A 89 -5.53 9.54 0.59
CA GLY A 89 -6.55 9.60 1.64
C GLY A 89 -7.53 8.44 1.59
N LEU A 90 -8.81 8.76 1.73
CA LEU A 90 -9.90 7.78 1.75
C LEU A 90 -10.93 8.07 0.67
N ALA A 91 -11.59 7.03 0.18
CA ALA A 91 -12.74 7.16 -0.71
C ALA A 91 -13.75 6.02 -0.50
N THR A 92 -14.96 6.22 -0.98
CA THR A 92 -15.92 5.13 -1.13
C THR A 92 -15.74 4.42 -2.48
N ARG A 93 -16.33 3.26 -2.65
CA ARG A 93 -16.31 2.54 -3.97
C ARG A 93 -17.03 3.29 -5.09
N SER A 94 -17.79 4.35 -4.77
CA SER A 94 -18.50 5.18 -5.75
C SER A 94 -17.64 6.32 -6.32
N ALA A 95 -16.38 6.44 -5.89
CA ALA A 95 -15.45 7.42 -6.44
C ALA A 95 -15.15 7.10 -7.91
N ASP A 96 -15.03 8.15 -8.74
CA ASP A 96 -14.59 7.99 -10.13
C ASP A 96 -13.07 7.83 -10.17
N LEU A 97 -12.63 6.60 -10.45
CA LEU A 97 -11.22 6.23 -10.42
C LEU A 97 -10.47 6.62 -11.71
N ASN A 98 -11.18 7.03 -12.76
CA ASN A 98 -10.58 7.52 -14.01
C ASN A 98 -10.31 9.03 -13.99
N SER A 99 -10.90 9.76 -13.06
CA SER A 99 -10.69 11.21 -12.93
C SER A 99 -9.42 11.55 -12.14
N VAL A 100 -8.63 12.50 -12.65
CA VAL A 100 -7.48 13.07 -11.95
C VAL A 100 -7.59 14.60 -12.00
N PRO A 101 -7.78 15.26 -10.86
CA PRO A 101 -7.96 14.71 -9.50
C PRO A 101 -9.33 14.04 -9.31
N VAL A 102 -9.41 13.09 -8.39
CA VAL A 102 -10.69 12.55 -7.92
C VAL A 102 -11.39 13.63 -7.09
N ILE A 103 -12.66 13.91 -7.40
CA ILE A 103 -13.41 15.04 -6.79
C ILE A 103 -14.47 14.54 -5.80
N ALA A 104 -15.33 13.63 -6.23
CA ALA A 104 -16.47 13.18 -5.44
C ALA A 104 -16.19 11.87 -4.70
N ASN A 105 -16.87 11.68 -3.56
CA ASN A 105 -16.79 10.48 -2.74
C ASN A 105 -15.39 10.18 -2.21
N CYS A 106 -14.57 11.23 -2.00
CA CYS A 106 -13.20 11.12 -1.49
C CYS A 106 -12.85 12.23 -0.49
N TRP A 107 -11.88 11.92 0.34
CA TRP A 107 -11.29 12.78 1.38
C TRP A 107 -9.78 12.63 1.30
N VAL A 108 -9.10 13.62 0.76
CA VAL A 108 -7.70 13.48 0.38
C VAL A 108 -6.85 14.69 0.73
N LEU A 109 -5.58 14.45 0.98
CA LEU A 109 -4.50 15.43 0.90
C LEU A 109 -3.91 15.39 -0.51
N ARG A 110 -3.75 16.56 -1.13
CA ARG A 110 -3.23 16.73 -2.50
C ARG A 110 -1.79 17.22 -2.50
N GLN A 111 -1.14 17.08 -3.67
CA GLN A 111 0.26 17.51 -3.87
C GLN A 111 0.51 19.00 -3.59
N ASP A 112 -0.51 19.85 -3.75
CA ASP A 112 -0.44 21.28 -3.49
C ASP A 112 -0.67 21.65 -1.99
N GLY A 113 -0.75 20.64 -1.13
CA GLY A 113 -1.00 20.77 0.30
C GLY A 113 -2.45 21.00 0.66
N GLN A 114 -3.39 20.98 -0.29
CA GLN A 114 -4.81 21.15 0.00
C GLN A 114 -5.42 19.87 0.60
N LEU A 115 -6.21 20.05 1.66
CA LEU A 115 -7.12 19.02 2.15
C LEU A 115 -8.49 19.22 1.49
N VAL A 116 -8.95 18.18 0.82
CA VAL A 116 -10.18 18.21 0.02
C VAL A 116 -11.15 17.12 0.49
N ALA A 117 -12.40 17.49 0.71
CA ALA A 117 -13.49 16.58 1.04
C ALA A 117 -14.62 16.75 0.03
N ASN A 118 -14.89 15.72 -0.77
CA ASN A 118 -15.97 15.74 -1.78
C ASN A 118 -15.92 16.97 -2.70
N GLY A 119 -14.73 17.38 -3.11
CA GLY A 119 -14.50 18.52 -4.00
C GLY A 119 -14.43 19.87 -3.29
N GLU A 120 -14.71 19.94 -2.00
CA GLU A 120 -14.58 21.15 -1.20
C GLU A 120 -13.18 21.22 -0.57
N VAL A 121 -12.50 22.35 -0.72
CA VAL A 121 -11.20 22.60 -0.08
C VAL A 121 -11.44 23.06 1.37
N LEU A 122 -11.00 22.25 2.32
CA LEU A 122 -11.15 22.52 3.75
C LEU A 122 -10.01 23.38 4.31
N GLY A 123 -8.84 23.29 3.72
CA GLY A 123 -7.65 24.01 4.15
C GLY A 123 -6.46 23.70 3.29
N LYS A 124 -5.37 24.42 3.54
CA LYS A 124 -4.09 24.24 2.85
C LYS A 124 -2.94 24.27 3.83
N LEU A 125 -2.00 23.34 3.67
CA LEU A 125 -0.75 23.31 4.41
C LEU A 125 0.18 24.45 3.95
N GLU A 126 0.93 25.02 4.87
CA GLU A 126 1.93 26.03 4.56
C GLU A 126 3.22 25.38 4.04
N GLU A 127 3.55 24.19 4.56
CA GLU A 127 4.75 23.46 4.18
C GLU A 127 4.52 22.66 2.89
N PRO A 128 5.44 22.74 1.91
CA PRO A 128 5.36 21.93 0.70
C PRO A 128 5.57 20.44 1.03
N ILE A 129 5.07 19.60 0.14
CA ILE A 129 5.31 18.16 0.18
C ILE A 129 6.11 17.81 -1.07
N ASP A 130 7.31 17.28 -0.87
CA ASP A 130 8.31 17.08 -1.91
C ASP A 130 8.61 15.59 -2.16
N GLU A 131 9.39 15.32 -3.20
CA GLU A 131 9.91 13.98 -3.47
C GLU A 131 10.75 13.48 -2.28
N GLY A 132 10.57 12.22 -1.94
CA GLY A 132 11.20 11.60 -0.79
C GLY A 132 10.41 11.72 0.51
N ASP A 133 9.43 12.62 0.58
CA ASP A 133 8.54 12.69 1.74
C ASP A 133 7.65 11.44 1.86
N CYS A 134 7.32 11.10 3.10
CA CYS A 134 6.41 10.02 3.44
C CYS A 134 5.18 10.58 4.16
N ILE A 135 4.01 10.35 3.58
CA ILE A 135 2.74 10.76 4.14
C ILE A 135 2.10 9.59 4.88
N GLY A 136 1.95 9.74 6.19
CA GLY A 136 1.16 8.83 7.02
C GLY A 136 -0.30 9.26 7.03
N VAL A 137 -1.21 8.30 6.97
CA VAL A 137 -2.67 8.51 6.97
C VAL A 137 -3.26 7.71 8.12
N ALA A 138 -3.89 8.40 9.06
CA ALA A 138 -4.52 7.83 10.24
C ALA A 138 -6.01 8.13 10.26
N PHE A 139 -6.84 7.12 10.44
CA PHE A 139 -8.29 7.25 10.48
C PHE A 139 -8.87 6.50 11.68
N ASP A 140 -9.74 7.18 12.45
CA ASP A 140 -10.40 6.64 13.65
C ASP A 140 -11.93 6.71 13.59
N HIS A 141 -12.51 6.81 12.39
CA HIS A 141 -13.93 7.04 12.11
C HIS A 141 -14.50 8.39 12.58
N VAL A 142 -13.73 9.19 13.28
CA VAL A 142 -14.06 10.57 13.68
C VAL A 142 -13.31 11.57 12.82
N GLU A 143 -11.98 11.34 12.68
CA GLU A 143 -11.08 12.22 11.97
C GLU A 143 -10.11 11.43 11.08
N LEU A 144 -9.82 12.00 9.93
CA LEU A 144 -8.73 11.60 9.03
C LEU A 144 -7.57 12.58 9.24
N LYS A 145 -6.47 12.08 9.78
CA LYS A 145 -5.27 12.86 10.10
C LYS A 145 -4.14 12.46 9.16
N PHE A 146 -3.30 13.43 8.87
CA PHE A 146 -2.14 13.24 8.02
C PHE A 146 -0.86 13.53 8.80
N TYR A 147 0.21 12.81 8.46
CA TYR A 147 1.54 12.94 9.04
C TYR A 147 2.53 13.12 7.90
N LYS A 148 3.45 14.06 8.01
CA LYS A 148 4.59 14.21 7.11
C LYS A 148 5.85 13.74 7.82
N ASN A 149 6.49 12.70 7.32
CA ASN A 149 7.72 12.12 7.89
C ASN A 149 7.59 11.79 9.40
N GLY A 150 6.42 11.27 9.79
CA GLY A 150 6.10 10.92 11.17
C GLY A 150 5.61 12.09 12.04
N VAL A 151 5.56 13.32 11.53
CA VAL A 151 5.08 14.51 12.26
C VAL A 151 3.63 14.81 11.87
N LEU A 152 2.75 14.96 12.87
CA LEU A 152 1.34 15.29 12.67
C LEU A 152 1.19 16.64 11.96
N LEU A 153 0.41 16.67 10.88
CA LEU A 153 0.04 17.90 10.20
C LEU A 153 -1.11 18.62 10.92
N PRO A 154 -1.16 19.97 10.84
CA PRO A 154 -2.10 20.77 11.64
C PRO A 154 -3.56 20.72 11.17
N LEU A 155 -3.84 20.05 10.07
CA LEU A 155 -5.18 19.94 9.47
C LEU A 155 -5.66 18.51 9.48
N SER A 156 -6.97 18.32 9.68
CA SER A 156 -7.66 17.03 9.61
C SER A 156 -8.99 17.14 8.87
N ILE A 157 -9.53 16.02 8.42
CA ILE A 157 -10.83 15.94 7.77
C ILE A 157 -11.76 15.15 8.68
N SER A 158 -12.93 15.72 9.00
CA SER A 158 -13.97 15.08 9.79
C SER A 158 -15.23 14.81 8.98
N ASN A 159 -16.25 14.21 9.63
CA ASN A 159 -17.54 13.88 9.01
C ASN A 159 -17.47 12.90 7.83
N ILE A 160 -16.49 12.00 7.83
CA ILE A 160 -16.41 10.91 6.87
C ILE A 160 -17.44 9.85 7.22
N LYS A 161 -18.31 9.49 6.27
CA LYS A 161 -19.42 8.57 6.51
C LYS A 161 -19.40 7.41 5.52
N GLY A 162 -19.87 6.27 5.99
CA GLY A 162 -19.98 5.05 5.19
C GLY A 162 -18.70 4.20 5.19
N GLN A 163 -18.71 3.16 4.38
CA GLN A 163 -17.57 2.28 4.22
C GLN A 163 -16.53 2.96 3.33
N VAL A 164 -15.32 3.13 3.85
CA VAL A 164 -14.22 3.81 3.17
C VAL A 164 -13.03 2.89 2.96
N TYR A 165 -12.30 3.18 1.91
CA TYR A 165 -11.09 2.50 1.48
C TYR A 165 -9.96 3.50 1.36
N PRO A 166 -8.72 3.16 1.71
CA PRO A 166 -7.56 3.91 1.23
C PRO A 166 -7.62 4.13 -0.27
N ILE A 167 -7.38 5.37 -0.68
CA ILE A 167 -7.27 5.76 -2.08
C ILE A 167 -5.94 6.47 -2.31
N VAL A 168 -5.34 6.18 -3.46
CA VAL A 168 -4.24 6.95 -4.01
C VAL A 168 -4.55 7.22 -5.48
N TYR A 169 -4.44 8.48 -5.92
CA TYR A 169 -4.50 8.81 -7.33
C TYR A 169 -3.22 9.49 -7.80
N VAL A 170 -2.90 9.31 -9.07
CA VAL A 170 -1.70 9.82 -9.72
C VAL A 170 -2.00 10.37 -11.12
N GLY A 171 -1.19 11.32 -11.55
CA GLY A 171 -1.18 11.91 -12.89
C GLY A 171 0.12 12.68 -13.10
N ASP A 172 0.35 13.18 -14.31
CA ASP A 172 1.54 13.96 -14.69
C ASP A 172 2.86 13.33 -14.19
N ASN A 173 3.03 12.03 -14.45
CA ASN A 173 4.21 11.23 -14.09
C ASN A 173 4.46 11.05 -12.59
N ALA A 174 3.50 11.32 -11.72
CA ALA A 174 3.64 11.02 -10.30
C ALA A 174 3.84 9.51 -10.08
N ILE A 175 4.75 9.15 -9.16
CA ILE A 175 5.02 7.76 -8.74
C ILE A 175 4.99 7.71 -7.22
N LEU A 176 4.11 6.88 -6.68
CA LEU A 176 3.93 6.73 -5.25
C LEU A 176 4.09 5.26 -4.82
N ASP A 177 4.75 5.04 -3.68
CA ASP A 177 4.84 3.73 -3.03
C ASP A 177 3.93 3.71 -1.80
N VAL A 178 3.01 2.74 -1.74
CA VAL A 178 2.04 2.60 -0.66
C VAL A 178 2.47 1.47 0.28
N MET A 179 2.51 1.76 1.57
CA MET A 179 2.85 0.84 2.63
C MET A 179 1.65 0.64 3.55
N PHE A 180 1.04 -0.54 3.49
CA PHE A 180 -0.04 -0.93 4.39
C PHE A 180 0.47 -1.65 5.64
N ARG A 181 1.76 -2.00 5.66
CA ARG A 181 2.52 -2.60 6.76
C ARG A 181 4.00 -2.26 6.61
N LEU A 182 4.82 -2.58 7.60
CA LEU A 182 6.27 -2.31 7.62
C LEU A 182 6.56 -0.83 7.36
N PHE A 183 5.96 0.02 8.18
CA PHE A 183 6.01 1.46 8.05
C PHE A 183 7.42 2.03 8.18
N SER A 184 7.74 3.07 7.41
CA SER A 184 9.01 3.82 7.51
C SER A 184 9.06 4.66 8.79
N TYR A 185 7.91 5.16 9.23
CA TYR A 185 7.72 5.91 10.48
C TYR A 185 6.70 5.18 11.34
N ASN A 186 6.90 5.19 12.66
CA ASN A 186 5.99 4.52 13.57
C ASN A 186 4.56 5.04 13.42
N ALA A 187 3.59 4.14 13.45
CA ALA A 187 2.19 4.51 13.53
C ALA A 187 1.93 5.29 14.84
N PRO A 188 0.97 6.24 14.84
CA PRO A 188 0.56 6.92 16.06
C PRO A 188 0.03 5.92 17.11
N GLU A 189 0.04 6.30 18.37
CA GLU A 189 -0.38 5.43 19.47
C GLU A 189 -1.82 4.93 19.28
N GLY A 190 -1.97 3.62 19.34
CA GLY A 190 -3.25 2.92 19.19
C GLY A 190 -3.74 2.77 17.75
N TYR A 191 -2.99 3.22 16.73
CA TYR A 191 -3.28 2.94 15.34
C TYR A 191 -2.49 1.73 14.86
N GLU A 192 -3.14 0.91 14.04
CA GLU A 192 -2.60 -0.35 13.54
C GLU A 192 -2.67 -0.42 12.01
N GLU A 193 -1.96 -1.37 11.41
CA GLU A 193 -2.09 -1.69 10.00
C GLU A 193 -3.53 -2.09 9.65
N ILE A 194 -3.95 -1.87 8.41
CA ILE A 194 -5.31 -2.20 7.97
C ILE A 194 -5.48 -3.71 7.97
N MET A 195 -6.50 -4.18 8.71
CA MET A 195 -6.82 -5.59 8.82
C MET A 195 -7.63 -6.08 7.62
N LEU A 196 -7.29 -7.26 7.14
CA LEU A 196 -8.17 -8.03 6.25
C LEU A 196 -9.20 -8.76 7.10
N GLU A 197 -10.48 -8.57 6.79
CA GLU A 197 -11.53 -9.38 7.37
C GLU A 197 -11.38 -10.82 6.86
N GLN A 198 -10.89 -11.70 7.74
CA GLN A 198 -10.85 -13.12 7.43
C GLN A 198 -12.27 -13.65 7.56
N THR A 199 -12.89 -13.97 6.43
CA THR A 199 -14.14 -14.74 6.44
C THR A 199 -13.81 -16.14 6.99
N ILE A 200 -14.19 -16.40 8.23
CA ILE A 200 -14.15 -17.75 8.78
C ILE A 200 -15.27 -18.52 8.08
N LEU A 201 -14.89 -19.36 7.14
CA LEU A 201 -15.77 -20.34 6.50
C LEU A 201 -15.86 -21.59 7.36
#